data_7fc22173f8c1ee687f70206760b8336f
#
_entry.id   7fc22173f8c1ee687f70206760b8336f
#
_cell.length_a   1.000
_cell.length_b   1.000
_cell.length_c   1.000
_cell.angle_alpha   90.00
_cell.angle_beta   90.00
_cell.angle_gamma   90.00
#
_symmetry.space_group_name_H-M   'P 1'
#
loop_
_entity.id
_entity.type
_entity.pdbx_description
1 polymer ?
#
loop_
_entity_poly.entity_id
_entity_poly.type
_entity_poly.pdbx_seq_one_letter_code
_entity_poly.pdbx_strand_id
1 'polypeptide(L)'
;MKIFVVRIGDKYGPEYETYLEKKLSDYELVWIREPYHPEVTLQWNKMWGMQLDIDEPICVIDIDILLVGDYQKVFDYPIKPGQFIAMPGWWRNDSVTYKINGGFFKYYPKECRYIYDKFMGDIHHWQSFYIKNGQTTGP
;
A
#
# COMPACT_ATOMS: atom_id res chain seq x y z
N MET A 1 -11.92 -2.08 -9.71
CA MET A 1 -10.86 -1.46 -8.89
C MET A 1 -9.71 -2.46 -8.74
N LYS A 2 -8.49 -2.01 -8.88
CA LYS A 2 -7.29 -2.82 -8.68
C LYS A 2 -6.85 -2.77 -7.22
N ILE A 3 -6.40 -3.91 -6.70
CA ILE A 3 -5.82 -4.02 -5.36
C ILE A 3 -4.38 -4.49 -5.51
N PHE A 4 -3.44 -3.67 -5.09
CA PHE A 4 -2.01 -3.97 -5.17
C PHE A 4 -1.52 -4.62 -3.88
N VAL A 5 -0.76 -5.70 -4.03
CA VAL A 5 -0.17 -6.43 -2.91
C VAL A 5 1.31 -6.66 -3.21
N VAL A 6 2.17 -6.27 -2.29
CA VAL A 6 3.62 -6.53 -2.40
C VAL A 6 3.91 -7.93 -1.84
N ARG A 7 4.50 -8.77 -2.69
CA ARG A 7 5.05 -10.07 -2.31
C ARG A 7 6.43 -10.21 -2.92
N ILE A 8 7.43 -9.72 -2.21
CA ILE A 8 8.84 -9.77 -2.60
C ILE A 8 9.59 -10.61 -1.57
N GLY A 9 10.39 -11.55 -2.03
CA GLY A 9 11.10 -12.49 -1.16
C GLY A 9 10.24 -13.70 -0.81
N ASP A 10 10.65 -14.45 0.22
CA ASP A 10 10.11 -15.74 0.60
C ASP A 10 9.52 -15.80 2.02
N LYS A 11 9.36 -14.64 2.66
CA LYS A 11 8.77 -14.54 4.01
C LYS A 11 7.37 -15.14 4.08
N TYR A 12 6.57 -14.93 3.03
CA TYR A 12 5.19 -15.42 2.95
C TYR A 12 5.07 -16.51 1.90
N GLY A 13 4.45 -17.62 2.27
CA GLY A 13 4.21 -18.73 1.35
C GLY A 13 3.04 -18.51 0.40
N PRO A 14 2.80 -19.43 -0.54
CA PRO A 14 1.71 -19.32 -1.53
C PRO A 14 0.31 -19.35 -0.91
N GLU A 15 0.15 -19.82 0.32
CA GLU A 15 -1.13 -19.83 1.04
C GLU A 15 -1.69 -18.44 1.28
N TYR A 16 -0.84 -17.43 1.43
CA TYR A 16 -1.26 -16.03 1.59
C TYR A 16 -1.90 -15.50 0.30
N GLU A 17 -1.31 -15.81 -0.86
CA GLU A 17 -1.90 -15.45 -2.16
C GLU A 17 -3.24 -16.15 -2.37
N THR A 18 -3.29 -17.46 -2.15
CA THR A 18 -4.51 -18.26 -2.30
C THR A 18 -5.63 -17.71 -1.44
N TYR A 19 -5.33 -17.33 -0.21
CA TYR A 19 -6.29 -16.72 0.71
C TYR A 19 -6.86 -15.41 0.16
N LEU A 20 -5.98 -14.48 -0.24
CA LEU A 20 -6.41 -13.18 -0.75
C LEU A 20 -7.15 -13.29 -2.08
N GLU A 21 -6.70 -14.14 -2.99
CA GLU A 21 -7.38 -14.38 -4.27
C GLU A 21 -8.79 -14.92 -4.08
N LYS A 22 -8.98 -15.81 -3.12
CA LYS A 22 -10.30 -16.32 -2.76
C LYS A 22 -11.19 -15.26 -2.14
N LYS A 23 -10.67 -14.51 -1.16
CA LYS A 23 -11.44 -13.51 -0.42
C LYS A 23 -11.77 -12.27 -1.24
N LEU A 24 -10.90 -11.90 -2.16
CA LEU A 24 -11.01 -10.68 -2.97
C LEU A 24 -11.28 -10.99 -4.45
N SER A 25 -11.95 -12.11 -4.73
CA SER A 25 -12.25 -12.56 -6.10
C SER A 25 -13.10 -11.57 -6.92
N ASP A 26 -13.82 -10.67 -6.27
CA ASP A 26 -14.61 -9.62 -6.93
C ASP A 26 -13.75 -8.42 -7.39
N TYR A 27 -12.45 -8.43 -7.07
CA TYR A 27 -11.51 -7.36 -7.41
C TYR A 27 -10.37 -7.91 -8.26
N GLU A 28 -9.69 -7.00 -8.96
CA GLU A 28 -8.47 -7.33 -9.70
C GLU A 28 -7.26 -7.21 -8.77
N LEU A 29 -6.65 -8.32 -8.37
CA LEU A 29 -5.42 -8.33 -7.60
C LEU A 29 -4.21 -8.14 -8.52
N VAL A 30 -3.34 -7.22 -8.16
CA VAL A 30 -2.09 -6.95 -8.85
C VAL A 30 -0.94 -7.24 -7.89
N TRP A 31 -0.20 -8.32 -8.18
CA TRP A 31 0.92 -8.77 -7.36
C TRP A 31 2.20 -8.07 -7.78
N ILE A 32 2.84 -7.36 -6.85
CA ILE A 32 4.18 -6.79 -7.04
C ILE A 32 5.18 -7.81 -6.52
N ARG A 33 5.79 -8.57 -7.43
CA ARG A 33 6.68 -9.69 -7.10
C ARG A 33 8.15 -9.33 -7.12
N GLU A 34 8.49 -8.21 -7.74
CA GLU A 34 9.85 -7.72 -7.86
C GLU A 34 9.89 -6.21 -7.60
N PRO A 35 11.00 -5.68 -7.06
CA PRO A 35 11.15 -4.24 -6.92
C PRO A 35 11.05 -3.55 -8.29
N TYR A 36 10.27 -2.48 -8.36
CA TYR A 36 10.15 -1.68 -9.59
C TYR A 36 11.37 -0.78 -9.85
N HIS A 37 12.26 -0.66 -8.86
CA HIS A 37 13.53 0.06 -8.97
C HIS A 37 14.55 -0.59 -8.02
N PRO A 38 15.86 -0.69 -8.44
CA PRO A 38 16.87 -1.38 -7.63
C PRO A 38 17.06 -0.84 -6.20
N GLU A 39 16.80 0.44 -5.99
CA GLU A 39 16.96 1.10 -4.70
C GLU A 39 15.71 1.08 -3.83
N VAL A 40 14.57 0.64 -4.37
CA VAL A 40 13.31 0.58 -3.62
C VAL A 40 13.18 -0.76 -2.92
N THR A 41 13.13 -0.72 -1.58
CA THR A 41 13.14 -1.92 -0.74
C THR A 41 11.74 -2.35 -0.31
N LEU A 42 11.47 -3.65 -0.36
CA LEU A 42 10.29 -4.34 0.23
C LEU A 42 8.99 -3.52 0.15
N GLN A 43 8.48 -3.08 1.29
CA GLN A 43 7.17 -2.41 1.40
C GLN A 43 7.12 -1.04 0.72
N TRP A 44 8.26 -0.43 0.44
CA TRP A 44 8.30 0.81 -0.33
C TRP A 44 7.81 0.64 -1.77
N ASN A 45 7.78 -0.59 -2.26
CA ASN A 45 7.19 -0.93 -3.56
C ASN A 45 5.66 -0.70 -3.61
N LYS A 46 5.01 -0.46 -2.49
CA LYS A 46 3.61 -0.01 -2.43
C LYS A 46 3.40 1.34 -3.13
N MET A 47 4.44 2.13 -3.27
CA MET A 47 4.40 3.42 -3.97
C MET A 47 4.17 3.28 -5.47
N TRP A 48 4.42 2.10 -6.05
CA TRP A 48 4.39 1.87 -7.49
C TRP A 48 3.07 2.30 -8.15
N GLY A 49 1.96 2.03 -7.50
CA GLY A 49 0.64 2.38 -8.03
C GLY A 49 0.42 3.88 -8.24
N MET A 50 1.15 4.74 -7.52
CA MET A 50 0.98 6.20 -7.60
C MET A 50 1.45 6.81 -8.92
N GLN A 51 2.18 6.07 -9.76
CA GLN A 51 2.64 6.52 -11.06
C GLN A 51 1.68 6.16 -12.20
N LEU A 52 0.63 5.39 -11.94
CA LEU A 52 -0.31 4.95 -12.96
C LEU A 52 -1.17 6.10 -13.49
N ASP A 53 -1.37 6.10 -14.80
CA ASP A 53 -2.25 7.07 -15.48
C ASP A 53 -3.63 6.45 -15.74
N ILE A 54 -4.37 6.24 -14.67
CA ILE A 54 -5.73 5.68 -14.70
C ILE A 54 -6.71 6.57 -13.94
N ASP A 55 -7.98 6.55 -14.33
CA ASP A 55 -9.06 7.37 -13.75
C ASP A 55 -9.92 6.62 -12.73
N GLU A 56 -9.46 5.50 -12.24
CA GLU A 56 -10.13 4.74 -11.18
C GLU A 56 -9.28 4.72 -9.90
N PRO A 57 -9.92 4.59 -8.72
CA PRO A 57 -9.17 4.42 -7.49
C PRO A 57 -8.50 3.05 -7.44
N ILE A 58 -7.39 2.97 -6.72
CA ILE A 58 -6.73 1.72 -6.37
C ILE A 58 -6.62 1.57 -4.85
N CYS A 59 -6.59 0.31 -4.40
CA CYS A 59 -6.22 -0.03 -3.03
C CYS A 59 -4.83 -0.62 -3.00
N VAL A 60 -4.15 -0.44 -1.88
CA VAL A 60 -2.91 -1.14 -1.54
C VAL A 60 -3.09 -1.78 -0.18
N ILE A 61 -2.76 -3.05 -0.06
CA ILE A 61 -2.91 -3.80 1.19
C ILE A 61 -1.65 -4.58 1.52
N ASP A 62 -1.48 -4.91 2.79
CA ASP A 62 -0.48 -5.89 3.22
C ASP A 62 -0.93 -7.31 2.85
N ILE A 63 0.05 -8.19 2.60
CA ILE A 63 -0.22 -9.59 2.25
C ILE A 63 -0.75 -10.40 3.44
N ASP A 64 -0.39 -10.01 4.66
CA ASP A 64 -0.69 -10.75 5.90
C ASP A 64 -1.92 -10.22 6.65
N ILE A 65 -2.80 -9.52 5.97
CA ILE A 65 -4.07 -9.06 6.56
C ILE A 65 -5.08 -10.20 6.68
N LEU A 66 -5.90 -10.14 7.72
CA LEU A 66 -7.04 -11.03 7.91
C LEU A 66 -8.32 -10.27 7.61
N LEU A 67 -9.09 -10.77 6.65
CA LEU A 67 -10.35 -10.19 6.21
C LEU A 67 -11.52 -10.83 6.96
N VAL A 68 -12.21 -10.05 7.79
CA VAL A 68 -13.29 -10.51 8.64
C VAL A 68 -14.57 -9.70 8.46
N GLY A 69 -15.70 -10.30 8.77
CA GLY A 69 -17.01 -9.60 8.68
C GLY A 69 -17.30 -9.06 7.28
N ASP A 70 -17.90 -7.89 7.23
CA ASP A 70 -18.29 -7.20 5.99
C ASP A 70 -17.11 -6.41 5.38
N TYR A 71 -15.95 -7.04 5.22
CA TYR A 71 -14.73 -6.38 4.76
C TYR A 71 -14.89 -5.70 3.38
N GLN A 72 -15.81 -6.19 2.52
CA GLN A 72 -16.11 -5.56 1.24
C GLN A 72 -16.49 -4.09 1.39
N LYS A 73 -17.18 -3.72 2.47
CA LYS A 73 -17.55 -2.32 2.74
C LYS A 73 -16.32 -1.41 2.90
N VAL A 74 -15.21 -1.96 3.36
CA VAL A 74 -13.96 -1.21 3.48
C VAL A 74 -13.36 -0.94 2.10
N PHE A 75 -13.30 -1.97 1.25
CA PHE A 75 -12.79 -1.83 -0.12
C PHE A 75 -13.69 -0.95 -0.98
N ASP A 76 -15.00 -1.09 -0.84
CA ASP A 76 -16.00 -0.36 -1.62
C ASP A 76 -16.32 1.03 -1.04
N TYR A 77 -15.69 1.42 0.07
CA TYR A 77 -15.94 2.72 0.67
C TYR A 77 -15.74 3.83 -0.35
N PRO A 78 -16.74 4.73 -0.51
CA PRO A 78 -16.69 5.76 -1.55
C PRO A 78 -15.50 6.69 -1.40
N ILE A 79 -14.85 6.98 -2.52
CA ILE A 79 -13.73 7.92 -2.58
C ILE A 79 -13.88 8.83 -3.80
N LYS A 80 -13.50 10.09 -3.64
CA LYS A 80 -13.45 11.07 -4.73
C LYS A 80 -12.00 11.41 -5.08
N PRO A 81 -11.72 11.86 -6.31
CA PRO A 81 -10.41 12.41 -6.65
C PRO A 81 -9.97 13.47 -5.64
N GLY A 82 -8.70 13.45 -5.27
CA GLY A 82 -8.14 14.34 -4.24
C GLY A 82 -8.28 13.84 -2.80
N GLN A 83 -9.00 12.74 -2.57
CA GLN A 83 -9.08 12.10 -1.26
C GLN A 83 -8.08 10.95 -1.15
N PHE A 84 -7.60 10.72 0.06
CA PHE A 84 -6.76 9.57 0.43
C PHE A 84 -7.38 8.91 1.66
N ILE A 85 -7.75 7.64 1.53
CA ILE A 85 -8.34 6.85 2.61
C ILE A 85 -7.30 5.88 3.13
N ALA A 86 -7.10 5.85 4.45
CA ALA A 86 -6.19 4.92 5.10
C ALA A 86 -6.72 4.54 6.48
N MET A 87 -6.27 3.40 6.98
CA MET A 87 -6.52 3.02 8.36
C MET A 87 -5.56 3.79 9.28
N PRO A 88 -6.02 4.27 10.44
CA PRO A 88 -5.12 4.86 11.41
C PRO A 88 -4.33 3.79 12.16
N GLY A 89 -3.12 4.14 12.58
CA GLY A 89 -2.31 3.32 13.49
C GLY A 89 -2.68 3.56 14.94
N TRP A 90 -3.93 3.33 15.31
CA TRP A 90 -4.54 3.69 16.58
C TRP A 90 -3.85 3.09 17.83
N TRP A 91 -3.07 2.04 17.64
CA TRP A 91 -2.27 1.42 18.72
C TRP A 91 -0.93 2.10 18.97
N ARG A 92 -0.56 3.10 18.16
CA ARG A 92 0.70 3.84 18.29
C ARG A 92 0.46 5.14 19.02
N ASN A 93 1.40 5.53 19.88
CA ASN A 93 1.29 6.74 20.70
C ASN A 93 2.04 7.95 20.13
N ASP A 94 2.88 7.75 19.09
CA ASP A 94 3.63 8.84 18.51
C ASP A 94 2.78 9.62 17.48
N SER A 95 3.01 10.93 17.40
CA SER A 95 2.26 11.82 16.52
C SER A 95 2.60 11.68 15.03
N VAL A 96 3.68 10.98 14.70
CA VAL A 96 4.17 10.84 13.33
C VAL A 96 3.57 9.60 12.67
N THR A 97 3.60 8.47 13.36
CA THR A 97 3.28 7.16 12.76
C THR A 97 1.85 6.69 13.00
N TYR A 98 1.09 7.30 13.91
CA TYR A 98 -0.26 6.84 14.19
C TYR A 98 -1.31 7.23 13.16
N LYS A 99 -1.03 8.26 12.34
CA LYS A 99 -2.01 8.83 11.41
C LYS A 99 -2.38 7.88 10.28
N ILE A 100 -1.41 7.17 9.75
CA ILE A 100 -1.61 6.26 8.63
C ILE A 100 -0.96 4.93 8.94
N ASN A 101 -1.74 3.85 8.79
CA ASN A 101 -1.23 2.50 8.76
C ASN A 101 -1.10 2.04 7.30
N GLY A 102 0.08 1.61 6.91
CA GLY A 102 0.37 1.12 5.56
C GLY A 102 -0.30 -0.20 5.19
N GLY A 103 -1.04 -0.84 6.11
CA GLY A 103 -1.72 -2.11 5.86
C GLY A 103 -2.94 -2.00 4.94
N PHE A 104 -3.52 -0.82 4.83
CA PHE A 104 -4.60 -0.52 3.89
C PHE A 104 -4.63 0.96 3.57
N PHE A 105 -4.60 1.31 2.28
CA PHE A 105 -4.91 2.66 1.82
C PHE A 105 -5.50 2.64 0.40
N LYS A 106 -6.29 3.66 0.10
CA LYS A 106 -7.03 3.82 -1.15
C LYS A 106 -6.92 5.24 -1.66
N TYR A 107 -6.67 5.41 -2.95
CA TYR A 107 -6.47 6.72 -3.56
C TYR A 107 -6.66 6.67 -5.08
N TYR A 108 -6.80 7.85 -5.70
CA TYR A 108 -6.72 7.99 -7.16
C TYR A 108 -5.26 8.24 -7.55
N PRO A 109 -4.65 7.40 -8.41
CA PRO A 109 -3.22 7.52 -8.75
C PRO A 109 -2.80 8.89 -9.27
N LYS A 110 -3.57 9.47 -10.18
CA LYS A 110 -3.26 10.78 -10.76
C LYS A 110 -3.10 11.88 -9.70
N GLU A 111 -3.88 11.81 -8.64
CA GLU A 111 -3.84 12.79 -7.53
C GLU A 111 -2.65 12.56 -6.59
N CYS A 112 -1.98 11.42 -6.68
CA CYS A 112 -0.84 11.04 -5.83
C CYS A 112 0.50 11.02 -6.59
N ARG A 113 0.51 11.34 -7.87
CA ARG A 113 1.73 11.32 -8.70
C ARG A 113 2.86 12.16 -8.10
N TYR A 114 2.54 13.31 -7.52
CA TYR A 114 3.53 14.17 -6.88
C TYR A 114 4.25 13.51 -5.70
N ILE A 115 3.57 12.61 -4.98
CA ILE A 115 4.16 11.83 -3.89
C ILE A 115 5.19 10.86 -4.45
N TYR A 116 4.81 10.14 -5.51
CA TYR A 116 5.71 9.22 -6.22
C TYR A 116 6.95 9.94 -6.74
N ASP A 117 6.77 11.06 -7.43
CA ASP A 117 7.86 11.83 -8.01
C ASP A 117 8.81 12.36 -6.93
N LYS A 118 8.26 12.83 -5.80
CA LYS A 118 9.07 13.27 -4.67
C LYS A 118 9.89 12.13 -4.06
N PHE A 119 9.27 10.97 -3.88
CA PHE A 119 9.97 9.78 -3.39
C PHE A 119 11.08 9.34 -4.34
N MET A 120 10.78 9.23 -5.63
CA MET A 120 11.75 8.82 -6.65
C MET A 120 12.89 9.82 -6.84
N GLY A 121 12.68 11.09 -6.49
CA GLY A 121 13.71 12.12 -6.52
C GLY A 121 14.82 11.93 -5.49
N ASP A 122 14.57 11.22 -4.40
CA ASP A 122 15.57 10.90 -3.36
C ASP A 122 15.16 9.66 -2.55
N ILE A 123 15.18 8.52 -3.20
CA ILE A 123 14.74 7.24 -2.65
C ILE A 123 15.46 6.91 -1.33
N HIS A 124 16.78 7.05 -1.33
CA HIS A 124 17.60 6.72 -0.18
C HIS A 124 17.28 7.61 1.04
N HIS A 125 17.12 8.91 0.82
CA HIS A 125 16.78 9.86 1.87
C HIS A 125 15.45 9.48 2.55
N TRP A 126 14.40 9.27 1.76
CA TRP A 126 13.06 8.99 2.30
C TRP A 126 13.00 7.67 3.06
N GLN A 127 13.58 6.62 2.52
CA GLN A 127 13.65 5.34 3.21
C GLN A 127 14.42 5.46 4.54
N SER A 128 15.57 6.13 4.52
CA SER A 128 16.39 6.34 5.72
C SER A 128 15.71 7.25 6.76
N PHE A 129 15.04 8.30 6.31
CA PHE A 129 14.32 9.23 7.19
C PHE A 129 13.29 8.50 8.05
N TYR A 130 12.46 7.68 7.45
CA TYR A 130 11.42 6.97 8.18
C TYR A 130 11.97 5.88 9.09
N ILE A 131 13.03 5.22 8.73
CA ILE A 131 13.73 4.27 9.60
C ILE A 131 14.25 4.99 10.86
N LYS A 132 14.91 6.14 10.70
CA LYS A 132 15.44 6.94 11.83
C LYS A 132 14.35 7.49 12.75
N ASN A 133 13.16 7.73 12.23
CA ASN A 133 12.01 8.27 12.98
C ASN A 133 11.05 7.17 13.49
N GLY A 134 11.53 5.94 13.64
CA GLY A 134 10.81 4.85 14.28
C GLY A 134 9.94 4.01 13.36
N GLN A 135 9.93 4.27 12.07
CA GLN A 135 9.30 3.42 11.08
C GLN A 135 10.31 2.47 10.49
N THR A 136 10.05 1.18 10.58
CA THR A 136 11.06 0.17 10.28
C THR A 136 10.91 -0.50 8.93
N THR A 137 9.75 -0.44 8.29
CA THR A 137 9.46 -1.34 7.17
C THR A 137 8.84 -0.72 5.94
N GLY A 138 8.35 0.51 5.98
CA GLY A 138 7.68 1.03 4.79
C GLY A 138 7.26 2.48 4.84
N PRO A 139 6.64 2.92 3.76
CA PRO A 139 6.18 4.29 3.60
C PRO A 139 5.10 4.68 4.61
#